data_56087df696c76cba80cd8be455ee2147
#
_entry.id   56087df696c76cba80cd8be455ee2147
#
_cell.length_a   1.000
_cell.length_b   1.000
_cell.length_c   1.000
_cell.angle_alpha   90.00
_cell.angle_beta   90.00
_cell.angle_gamma   90.00
#
_symmetry.space_group_name_H-M   'P 1'
#
loop_
_entity.id
_entity.type
_entity.pdbx_description
1 polymer ?
#
loop_
_entity_poly.entity_id
_entity_poly.type
_entity_poly.pdbx_seq_one_letter_code
_entity_poly.pdbx_strand_id
1 'polypeptide(L)'
;LLLEDGHCFRDGVINLCKASKNSNDDHFQLESGSFETLIKLSNEGLGMTLLPYLHTQDIKEKEKKYLKYFKEPSPAREVSILQHKSELKPQIVNALYDVISGVIRGAIAFQDVKIISPVSKN
;
A
#
# COMPACT_ATOMS: atom_id res chain seq x y z
N LEU A 1 -11.65 7.39 -0.81
CA LEU A 1 -10.55 8.26 -1.28
C LEU A 1 -9.47 7.38 -1.91
N LEU A 2 -8.98 7.74 -3.09
CA LEU A 2 -8.02 6.98 -3.87
C LEU A 2 -6.84 7.85 -4.28
N LEU A 3 -5.70 7.21 -4.56
CA LEU A 3 -4.62 7.84 -5.31
C LEU A 3 -5.02 8.00 -6.77
N GLU A 4 -4.44 9.02 -7.43
CA GLU A 4 -4.63 9.27 -8.86
C GLU A 4 -4.17 8.10 -9.74
N ASP A 5 -4.62 8.08 -10.98
CA ASP A 5 -4.20 7.08 -11.98
C ASP A 5 -2.68 7.07 -12.17
N GLY A 6 -2.15 5.88 -12.46
CA GLY A 6 -0.71 5.66 -12.60
C GLY A 6 0.01 5.22 -11.32
N HIS A 7 -0.64 5.30 -10.16
CA HIS A 7 -0.10 4.73 -8.92
C HIS A 7 -0.42 3.24 -8.81
N CYS A 8 0.58 2.38 -8.83
CA CYS A 8 0.40 0.93 -8.70
C CYS A 8 -0.32 0.51 -7.40
N PHE A 9 -0.27 1.34 -6.36
CA PHE A 9 -1.01 1.11 -5.13
C PHE A 9 -2.52 1.25 -5.32
N ARG A 10 -2.97 2.17 -6.18
CA ARG A 10 -4.39 2.39 -6.49
C ARG A 10 -5.07 1.13 -7.02
N ASP A 11 -4.44 0.45 -7.96
CA ASP A 11 -4.99 -0.78 -8.54
C ASP A 11 -5.16 -1.88 -7.49
N GLY A 12 -4.20 -2.01 -6.58
CA GLY A 12 -4.30 -2.92 -5.44
C GLY A 12 -5.48 -2.60 -4.54
N VAL A 13 -5.71 -1.31 -4.25
CA VAL A 13 -6.84 -0.84 -3.43
C VAL A 13 -8.17 -1.13 -4.12
N ILE A 14 -8.29 -0.82 -5.42
CA ILE A 14 -9.51 -1.10 -6.19
C ILE A 14 -9.81 -2.60 -6.22
N ASN A 15 -8.80 -3.44 -6.43
CA ASN A 15 -8.97 -4.89 -6.44
C ASN A 15 -9.41 -5.44 -5.07
N LEU A 16 -8.88 -4.88 -4.00
CA LEU A 16 -9.29 -5.24 -2.64
C LEU A 16 -10.74 -4.82 -2.34
N CYS A 17 -11.15 -3.63 -2.81
CA CYS A 17 -12.48 -3.10 -2.59
C CYS A 17 -13.55 -3.70 -3.52
N LYS A 18 -13.18 -4.20 -4.71
CA LYS A 18 -14.14 -4.86 -5.64
C LYS A 18 -14.79 -6.10 -5.04
N ALA A 19 -14.19 -6.73 -4.06
CA ALA A 19 -14.78 -7.86 -3.34
C ALA A 19 -16.02 -7.45 -2.49
N SER A 20 -16.28 -6.15 -2.32
CA SER A 20 -17.39 -5.59 -1.54
C SER A 20 -18.49 -4.97 -2.41
N LYS A 21 -18.69 -5.43 -3.65
CA LYS A 21 -19.73 -4.89 -4.54
C LYS A 21 -21.13 -5.33 -4.09
N ASN A 22 -21.74 -4.56 -3.20
CA ASN A 22 -23.19 -4.54 -2.98
C ASN A 22 -23.70 -3.15 -2.57
N SER A 23 -23.25 -2.07 -3.19
CA SER A 23 -23.86 -0.76 -3.00
C SER A 23 -23.88 0.02 -4.30
N ASN A 24 -25.10 0.26 -4.79
CA ASN A 24 -25.44 1.25 -5.82
C ASN A 24 -25.29 2.68 -5.26
N ASP A 25 -24.19 2.97 -4.62
CA ASP A 25 -23.95 4.31 -4.11
C ASP A 25 -23.01 5.02 -5.09
N ASP A 26 -23.52 6.06 -5.74
CA ASP A 26 -22.76 7.11 -6.42
C ASP A 26 -21.90 7.86 -5.39
N HIS A 27 -20.89 7.15 -4.84
CA HIS A 27 -19.95 7.77 -3.93
C HIS A 27 -19.01 8.68 -4.71
N PHE A 28 -19.04 9.95 -4.34
CA PHE A 28 -18.10 10.94 -4.79
C PHE A 28 -16.66 10.42 -4.55
N GLN A 29 -15.94 10.15 -5.64
CA GLN A 29 -14.56 9.69 -5.56
C GLN A 29 -13.63 10.90 -5.55
N LEU A 30 -12.98 11.13 -4.42
CA LEU A 30 -11.87 12.07 -4.32
C LEU A 30 -10.56 11.35 -4.62
N GLU A 31 -9.80 11.88 -5.55
CA GLU A 31 -8.48 11.40 -5.94
C GLU A 31 -7.41 12.42 -5.57
N SER A 32 -6.23 11.95 -5.21
CA SER A 32 -5.09 12.80 -4.91
C SER A 32 -3.77 12.08 -5.22
N GLY A 33 -2.78 12.81 -5.70
CA GLY A 33 -1.41 12.31 -5.92
C GLY A 33 -0.61 12.09 -4.63
N SER A 34 -1.17 12.36 -3.44
CA SER A 34 -0.45 12.33 -2.17
C SER A 34 -1.23 11.64 -1.06
N PHE A 35 -0.57 10.70 -0.37
CA PHE A 35 -1.11 10.10 0.85
C PHE A 35 -1.39 11.12 1.95
N GLU A 36 -0.56 12.15 2.08
CA GLU A 36 -0.75 13.20 3.09
C GLU A 36 -2.06 13.95 2.89
N THR A 37 -2.41 14.25 1.63
CA THR A 37 -3.68 14.87 1.28
C THR A 37 -4.84 13.93 1.61
N LEU A 38 -4.74 12.65 1.25
CA LEU A 38 -5.78 11.67 1.55
C LEU A 38 -5.98 11.50 3.07
N ILE A 39 -4.92 11.53 3.87
CA ILE A 39 -4.99 11.49 5.33
C ILE A 39 -5.74 12.72 5.86
N LYS A 40 -5.41 13.92 5.38
CA LYS A 40 -6.10 15.15 5.80
C LYS A 40 -7.59 15.11 5.46
N LEU A 41 -7.94 14.72 4.24
CA LEU A 41 -9.34 14.60 3.82
C LEU A 41 -10.10 13.55 4.65
N SER A 42 -9.46 12.43 4.98
CA SER A 42 -10.04 11.41 5.84
C SER A 42 -10.26 11.91 7.27
N ASN A 43 -9.32 12.68 7.81
CA ASN A 43 -9.44 13.28 9.14
C ASN A 43 -10.58 14.33 9.22
N GLU A 44 -10.90 14.99 8.10
CA GLU A 44 -12.05 15.89 7.98
C GLU A 44 -13.38 15.15 7.74
N GLY A 45 -13.36 13.82 7.74
CA GLY A 45 -14.58 13.01 7.60
C GLY A 45 -15.07 12.83 6.16
N LEU A 46 -14.27 13.17 5.15
CA LEU A 46 -14.65 13.04 3.74
C LEU A 46 -14.57 11.61 3.20
N GLY A 47 -14.25 10.65 4.04
CA GLY A 47 -14.24 9.23 3.70
C GLY A 47 -13.05 8.47 4.27
N MET A 48 -12.85 7.25 3.81
CA MET A 48 -11.75 6.37 4.21
C MET A 48 -10.74 6.21 3.09
N THR A 49 -9.50 5.97 3.46
CA THR A 49 -8.43 5.60 2.52
C THR A 49 -7.63 4.41 3.06
N LEU A 50 -6.86 3.77 2.18
CA LEU A 50 -5.91 2.73 2.56
C LEU A 50 -4.49 3.30 2.49
N LEU A 51 -3.67 2.91 3.45
CA LEU A 51 -2.27 3.35 3.54
C LEU A 51 -1.35 2.13 3.59
N PRO A 52 -0.16 2.20 2.96
CA PRO A 52 0.88 1.21 3.21
C PRO A 52 1.29 1.26 4.69
N TYR A 53 1.59 0.10 5.27
CA TYR A 53 1.98 0.01 6.68
C TYR A 53 3.15 0.93 7.03
N LEU A 54 4.20 0.96 6.20
CA LEU A 54 5.35 1.83 6.43
C LEU A 54 4.98 3.31 6.49
N HIS A 55 3.99 3.75 5.71
CA HIS A 55 3.52 5.13 5.73
C HIS A 55 2.82 5.49 7.06
N THR A 56 2.26 4.51 7.74
CA THR A 56 1.59 4.73 9.03
C THR A 56 2.58 5.04 10.16
N GLN A 57 3.87 4.74 9.99
CA GLN A 57 4.89 5.02 11.00
C GLN A 57 5.14 6.51 11.17
N ASP A 58 4.95 7.30 10.09
CA ASP A 58 5.18 8.75 10.08
C ASP A 58 3.94 9.55 10.52
N ILE A 59 2.81 8.88 10.76
CA ILE A 59 1.57 9.51 11.20
C ILE A 59 1.72 9.99 12.65
N LYS A 60 1.28 11.24 12.91
CA LYS A 60 1.32 11.83 14.25
C LYS A 60 0.50 11.03 15.26
N GLU A 61 0.96 10.92 16.48
CA GLU A 61 0.30 10.14 17.54
C GLU A 61 -1.18 10.48 17.72
N LYS A 62 -1.55 11.76 17.64
CA LYS A 62 -2.94 12.21 17.74
C LYS A 62 -3.86 11.69 16.62
N GLU A 63 -3.28 11.32 15.46
CA GLU A 63 -4.00 10.83 14.29
C GLU A 63 -4.04 9.30 14.25
N LYS A 64 -3.13 8.63 14.95
CA LYS A 64 -3.08 7.16 15.04
C LYS A 64 -4.36 6.52 15.56
N LYS A 65 -5.15 7.24 16.33
CA LYS A 65 -6.47 6.76 16.82
C LYS A 65 -7.47 6.45 15.71
N TYR A 66 -7.28 7.01 14.52
CA TYR A 66 -8.13 6.75 13.35
C TYR A 66 -7.67 5.56 12.51
N LEU A 67 -6.45 5.03 12.77
CA LEU A 67 -5.96 3.86 12.07
C LEU A 67 -6.73 2.60 12.48
N LYS A 68 -7.05 1.81 11.47
CA LYS A 68 -7.61 0.47 11.62
C LYS A 68 -6.77 -0.50 10.80
N TYR A 69 -6.38 -1.59 11.42
CA TYR A 69 -5.60 -2.64 10.77
C TYR A 69 -6.52 -3.74 10.26
N PHE A 70 -6.13 -4.35 9.16
CA PHE A 70 -6.82 -5.52 8.65
C PHE A 70 -6.63 -6.71 9.60
N LYS A 71 -7.66 -7.57 9.67
CA LYS A 71 -7.53 -8.87 10.31
C LYS A 71 -6.66 -9.78 9.44
N GLU A 72 -6.01 -10.74 10.06
CA GLU A 72 -5.24 -11.76 9.35
C GLU A 72 -6.14 -12.71 8.53
N PRO A 73 -5.69 -13.13 7.35
CA PRO A 73 -4.46 -12.73 6.66
C PRO A 73 -4.53 -11.31 6.09
N SER A 74 -3.62 -10.45 6.54
CA SER A 74 -3.58 -9.05 6.12
C SER A 74 -3.21 -8.93 4.64
N PRO A 75 -3.86 -8.02 3.85
CA PRO A 75 -3.47 -7.78 2.47
C PRO A 75 -2.06 -7.18 2.41
N ALA A 76 -1.24 -7.70 1.50
CA ALA A 76 0.13 -7.24 1.30
C ALA A 76 0.45 -7.12 -0.18
N ARG A 77 1.49 -6.33 -0.49
CA ARG A 77 2.06 -6.20 -1.83
C ARG A 77 3.43 -6.83 -1.86
N GLU A 78 3.76 -7.45 -2.97
CA GLU A 78 5.12 -7.85 -3.29
C GLU A 78 5.86 -6.70 -3.96
N VAL A 79 7.08 -6.44 -3.52
CA VAL A 79 8.00 -5.48 -4.13
C VAL A 79 9.25 -6.25 -4.54
N SER A 80 9.66 -6.09 -5.79
CA SER A 80 10.78 -6.82 -6.39
C SER A 80 11.82 -5.87 -6.94
N ILE A 81 13.09 -6.26 -6.85
CA ILE A 81 14.18 -5.59 -7.56
C ILE A 81 14.32 -6.23 -8.92
N LEU A 82 14.27 -5.41 -9.97
CA LEU A 82 14.49 -5.84 -11.34
C LEU A 82 15.87 -5.37 -11.80
N GLN A 83 16.58 -6.23 -12.50
CA GLN A 83 17.86 -5.93 -13.10
C GLN A 83 17.94 -6.48 -14.53
N HIS A 84 18.76 -5.84 -15.37
CA HIS A 84 18.99 -6.33 -16.71
C HIS A 84 19.85 -7.61 -16.67
N LYS A 85 19.64 -8.56 -17.61
CA LYS A 85 20.37 -9.84 -17.68
C LYS A 85 21.89 -9.66 -17.83
N SER A 86 22.32 -8.57 -18.45
CA SER A 86 23.74 -8.23 -18.65
C SER A 86 24.31 -7.32 -17.55
N GLU A 87 23.69 -7.28 -16.37
CA GLU A 87 24.23 -6.49 -15.26
C GLU A 87 25.63 -6.97 -14.88
N LEU A 88 26.59 -6.06 -14.97
CA LEU A 88 28.00 -6.35 -14.73
C LEU A 88 28.39 -6.36 -13.24
N LYS A 89 27.49 -5.89 -12.37
CA LYS A 89 27.73 -5.76 -10.93
C LYS A 89 26.63 -6.40 -10.07
N PRO A 90 26.37 -7.71 -10.23
CA PRO A 90 25.32 -8.40 -9.49
C PRO A 90 25.50 -8.32 -7.98
N GLN A 91 26.75 -8.19 -7.50
CA GLN A 91 27.06 -8.06 -6.08
C GLN A 91 26.46 -6.80 -5.45
N ILE A 92 26.40 -5.68 -6.21
CA ILE A 92 25.76 -4.42 -5.73
C ILE A 92 24.25 -4.61 -5.60
N VAL A 93 23.63 -5.28 -6.56
CA VAL A 93 22.18 -5.56 -6.52
C VAL A 93 21.83 -6.47 -5.36
N ASN A 94 22.65 -7.52 -5.13
CA ASN A 94 22.47 -8.43 -4.00
C ASN A 94 22.65 -7.70 -2.66
N ALA A 95 23.69 -6.88 -2.53
CA ALA A 95 23.92 -6.08 -1.32
C ALA A 95 22.75 -5.12 -1.05
N LEU A 96 22.21 -4.47 -2.09
CA LEU A 96 21.03 -3.62 -1.99
C LEU A 96 19.80 -4.41 -1.54
N TYR A 97 19.58 -5.59 -2.12
CA TYR A 97 18.49 -6.48 -1.72
C TYR A 97 18.60 -6.86 -0.23
N ASP A 98 19.77 -7.25 0.23
CA ASP A 98 20.01 -7.65 1.62
C ASP A 98 19.74 -6.50 2.59
N VAL A 99 20.22 -5.29 2.27
CA VAL A 99 19.98 -4.08 3.08
C VAL A 99 18.49 -3.75 3.13
N ILE A 100 17.82 -3.67 1.99
CA ILE A 100 16.38 -3.36 1.94
C ILE A 100 15.59 -4.42 2.70
N SER A 101 15.86 -5.71 2.46
CA SER A 101 15.17 -6.80 3.14
C SER A 101 15.39 -6.76 4.66
N GLY A 102 16.60 -6.42 5.10
CA GLY A 102 16.91 -6.27 6.52
C GLY A 102 16.14 -5.12 7.18
N VAL A 103 16.09 -3.96 6.53
CA VAL A 103 15.33 -2.79 7.00
C VAL A 103 13.83 -3.11 7.07
N ILE A 104 13.27 -3.71 6.03
CA ILE A 104 11.84 -4.06 5.98
C ILE A 104 11.49 -5.08 7.07
N ARG A 105 12.30 -6.12 7.27
CA ARG A 105 12.07 -7.11 8.33
C ARG A 105 12.12 -6.49 9.73
N GLY A 106 12.95 -5.48 9.94
CA GLY A 106 13.01 -4.74 11.20
C GLY A 106 11.82 -3.80 11.41
N ALA A 107 11.23 -3.27 10.32
CA ALA A 107 10.13 -2.31 10.38
C ALA A 107 8.74 -2.97 10.38
N ILE A 108 8.60 -4.16 9.80
CA ILE A 108 7.32 -4.87 9.65
C ILE A 108 7.45 -6.24 10.32
N ALA A 109 6.60 -6.50 11.32
CA ALA A 109 6.37 -7.84 11.82
C ALA A 109 5.53 -8.59 10.78
N PHE A 110 6.18 -9.42 9.96
CA PHE A 110 5.47 -10.29 9.03
C PHE A 110 4.77 -11.40 9.80
N GLN A 111 3.45 -11.30 9.87
CA GLN A 111 2.58 -12.38 10.30
C GLN A 111 1.92 -13.03 9.08
N ASP A 112 0.71 -13.51 9.20
CA ASP A 112 0.00 -14.09 8.07
C ASP A 112 -0.47 -13.00 7.11
N VAL A 113 0.01 -13.02 5.84
CA VAL A 113 -0.29 -12.01 4.83
C VAL A 113 -0.82 -12.63 3.53
N LYS A 114 -1.75 -11.93 2.89
CA LYS A 114 -2.28 -12.28 1.58
C LYS A 114 -1.76 -11.30 0.54
N ILE A 115 -0.99 -11.79 -0.42
CA ILE A 115 -0.47 -10.96 -1.52
C ILE A 115 -1.60 -10.54 -2.46
N ILE A 116 -1.74 -9.25 -2.67
CA ILE A 116 -2.69 -8.64 -3.60
C ILE A 116 -1.93 -8.14 -4.81
N SER A 117 -2.17 -8.76 -5.97
CA SER A 117 -1.60 -8.32 -7.23
C SER A 117 -2.36 -7.11 -7.79
N PRO A 118 -1.66 -6.10 -8.33
CA PRO A 118 -2.30 -5.00 -9.04
C PRO A 118 -2.89 -5.44 -10.38
N VAL A 119 -2.35 -6.52 -10.97
CA VAL A 119 -2.81 -7.04 -12.26
C VAL A 119 -3.91 -8.07 -12.03
N SER A 120 -5.10 -7.80 -12.58
CA SER A 120 -6.16 -8.81 -12.67
C SER A 120 -5.66 -9.94 -13.59
N LYS A 121 -5.48 -11.13 -13.06
CA LYS A 121 -5.31 -12.33 -13.90
C LYS A 121 -6.65 -12.55 -14.58
N ASN A 122 -6.72 -12.25 -15.88
CA ASN A 122 -7.82 -12.72 -16.74
C ASN A 122 -7.80 -14.24 -16.82
#